data_a39b9cfef5ee1d4487ffd721aa24ce91
#
_entry.id   a39b9cfef5ee1d4487ffd721aa24ce91
#
_cell.length_a   1.000
_cell.length_b   1.000
_cell.length_c   1.000
_cell.angle_alpha   90.00
_cell.angle_beta   90.00
_cell.angle_gamma   90.00
#
_symmetry.space_group_name_H-M   'P 1'
#
loop_
_entity.id
_entity.type
_entity.pdbx_description
1 polymer ?
#
loop_
_entity_poly.entity_id
_entity_poly.type
_entity_poly.pdbx_seq_one_letter_code
_entity_poly.pdbx_strand_id
1 'polypeptide(L)'
;MDTSFLSGANATFIAEMHRAWADNPATVDRQWADWFSGLGALSNDIESVPGWGSGPSKIVGANDPEASIKAVAKGIAGDRDLMAGDVRSATLDSLRAIMLIRAYRIRGHLLAKLDPLDLAEEEIHPELDPATYGFSEDDFDRPIFINYVLGLEIATLIEILDVLKKTYCSTIGVEFMHIQDPNQKAWIQERIEAIGNKTDFTNRGKIAIYEKLVAAEGFEQFLHKKYVGTKRFGLDGGEALIPGIEQILKRGGQLGVKEVVIGMPHRGRLNVLNNVMDKPCLLYTSPSPRDRQKSRMPSSA
;
A
#
# COMPACT_ATOMS: atom_id res chain seq x y z
N MET A 1 1.59 17.81 -34.02
CA MET A 1 1.66 16.32 -33.91
C MET A 1 1.11 15.93 -32.58
N ASP A 2 0.26 14.94 -32.57
CA ASP A 2 -0.28 14.42 -31.30
C ASP A 2 0.82 13.61 -30.59
N THR A 3 1.29 14.09 -29.43
CA THR A 3 2.38 13.47 -28.65
C THR A 3 1.83 12.70 -27.46
N SER A 4 0.52 12.49 -27.38
CA SER A 4 -0.14 11.83 -26.24
C SER A 4 0.32 10.38 -26.03
N PHE A 5 0.80 9.70 -27.07
CA PHE A 5 1.33 8.34 -26.99
C PHE A 5 2.76 8.25 -26.44
N LEU A 6 3.47 9.38 -26.31
CA LEU A 6 4.80 9.46 -25.68
C LEU A 6 4.72 9.37 -24.15
N SER A 7 3.54 9.50 -23.59
CA SER A 7 3.29 9.40 -22.14
C SER A 7 2.55 8.09 -21.80
N GLY A 8 2.76 7.57 -20.60
CA GLY A 8 2.07 6.36 -20.12
C GLY A 8 2.85 5.06 -20.31
N ALA A 9 2.15 3.94 -20.49
CA ALA A 9 2.74 2.59 -20.52
C ALA A 9 3.77 2.36 -21.63
N ASN A 10 3.71 3.13 -22.70
CA ASN A 10 4.60 3.00 -23.87
C ASN A 10 5.86 3.87 -23.77
N ALA A 11 5.95 4.79 -22.82
CA ALA A 11 7.05 5.74 -22.72
C ALA A 11 8.42 5.06 -22.56
N THR A 12 8.47 4.01 -21.74
CA THR A 12 9.72 3.24 -21.52
C THR A 12 10.17 2.51 -22.78
N PHE A 13 9.24 1.89 -23.50
CA PHE A 13 9.53 1.19 -24.76
C PHE A 13 10.03 2.17 -25.84
N ILE A 14 9.40 3.32 -25.96
CA ILE A 14 9.79 4.36 -26.92
C ILE A 14 11.17 4.94 -26.57
N ALA A 15 11.45 5.17 -25.29
CA ALA A 15 12.75 5.65 -24.81
C ALA A 15 13.88 4.62 -25.07
N GLU A 16 13.62 3.33 -24.91
CA GLU A 16 14.56 2.26 -25.22
C GLU A 16 14.84 2.19 -26.73
N MET A 17 13.79 2.28 -27.55
CA MET A 17 13.92 2.32 -29.00
C MET A 17 14.65 3.56 -29.50
N HIS A 18 14.40 4.73 -28.90
CA HIS A 18 15.11 5.96 -29.22
C HIS A 18 16.61 5.86 -28.89
N ARG A 19 16.94 5.26 -27.73
CA ARG A 19 18.33 5.01 -27.34
C ARG A 19 19.03 4.07 -28.31
N ALA A 20 18.38 2.96 -28.68
CA ALA A 20 18.92 2.00 -29.66
C ALA A 20 19.13 2.67 -31.04
N TRP A 21 18.21 3.54 -31.46
CA TRP A 21 18.36 4.33 -32.69
C TRP A 21 19.48 5.37 -32.61
N ALA A 22 19.64 6.05 -31.48
CA ALA A 22 20.70 7.04 -31.28
C ALA A 22 22.09 6.39 -31.32
N ASP A 23 22.24 5.18 -30.75
CA ASP A 23 23.48 4.42 -30.79
C ASP A 23 23.76 3.86 -32.20
N ASN A 24 22.74 3.31 -32.87
CA ASN A 24 22.85 2.80 -34.22
C ASN A 24 21.48 2.81 -34.94
N PRO A 25 21.25 3.76 -35.89
CA PRO A 25 19.97 3.87 -36.60
C PRO A 25 19.51 2.62 -37.35
N ALA A 26 20.40 1.68 -37.64
CA ALA A 26 20.07 0.44 -38.34
C ALA A 26 19.46 -0.64 -37.41
N THR A 27 19.44 -0.43 -36.11
CA THR A 27 18.91 -1.41 -35.12
C THR A 27 17.41 -1.33 -34.96
N VAL A 28 16.76 -0.28 -35.45
CA VAL A 28 15.31 -0.06 -35.35
C VAL A 28 14.67 -0.12 -36.73
N ASP A 29 13.37 -0.46 -36.75
CA ASP A 29 12.59 -0.47 -37.98
C ASP A 29 12.63 0.90 -38.67
N ARG A 30 12.61 0.89 -40.02
CA ARG A 30 12.72 2.09 -40.84
C ARG A 30 11.66 3.16 -40.52
N GLN A 31 10.45 2.75 -40.17
CA GLN A 31 9.37 3.68 -39.82
C GLN A 31 9.70 4.42 -38.50
N TRP A 32 10.27 3.75 -37.53
CA TRP A 32 10.73 4.35 -36.28
C TRP A 32 11.95 5.25 -36.48
N ALA A 33 12.89 4.83 -37.31
CA ALA A 33 14.09 5.62 -37.64
C ALA A 33 13.70 6.95 -38.33
N ASP A 34 12.78 6.91 -39.32
CA ASP A 34 12.26 8.07 -40.01
C ASP A 34 11.47 8.98 -39.05
N TRP A 35 10.73 8.41 -38.12
CA TRP A 35 9.98 9.16 -37.13
C TRP A 35 10.90 9.86 -36.12
N PHE A 36 11.91 9.17 -35.56
CA PHE A 36 12.90 9.75 -34.65
C PHE A 36 13.72 10.86 -35.32
N SER A 37 14.10 10.69 -36.57
CA SER A 37 14.81 11.75 -37.33
C SER A 37 13.96 13.00 -37.59
N GLY A 38 12.62 12.85 -37.66
CA GLY A 38 11.68 13.93 -37.80
C GLY A 38 11.38 14.73 -36.52
N LEU A 39 11.72 14.19 -35.35
CA LEU A 39 11.44 14.80 -34.04
C LEU A 39 12.34 16.01 -33.71
N GLY A 40 13.55 16.13 -34.28
CA GLY A 40 14.46 17.26 -34.08
C GLY A 40 14.68 17.64 -32.62
N ALA A 41 14.37 18.89 -32.23
CA ALA A 41 14.54 19.37 -30.85
C ALA A 41 13.65 18.70 -29.80
N LEU A 42 12.59 17.98 -30.20
CA LEU A 42 11.73 17.20 -29.32
C LEU A 42 12.40 15.87 -28.86
N SER A 43 13.54 15.48 -29.42
CA SER A 43 14.30 14.30 -29.00
C SER A 43 14.78 14.42 -27.53
N ASN A 44 15.09 15.64 -27.10
CA ASN A 44 15.47 15.90 -25.69
C ASN A 44 14.30 15.66 -24.72
N ASP A 45 13.05 15.82 -25.15
CA ASP A 45 11.88 15.57 -24.32
C ASP A 45 11.61 14.06 -24.15
N ILE A 46 12.05 13.22 -25.10
CA ILE A 46 11.97 11.76 -24.98
C ILE A 46 12.99 11.22 -23.97
N GLU A 47 14.18 11.84 -23.92
CA GLU A 47 15.19 11.53 -22.90
C GLU A 47 14.81 12.12 -21.53
N SER A 48 14.08 13.24 -21.51
CA SER A 48 13.60 13.92 -20.30
C SER A 48 12.23 13.44 -19.82
N VAL A 49 11.52 12.60 -20.59
CA VAL A 49 10.35 11.89 -20.03
C VAL A 49 10.85 11.19 -18.78
N PRO A 50 10.29 11.49 -17.60
CA PRO A 50 10.67 10.83 -16.37
C PRO A 50 10.37 9.35 -16.51
N GLY A 51 11.29 8.66 -17.17
CA GLY A 51 11.47 7.25 -16.98
C GLY A 51 11.67 7.09 -15.48
N TRP A 52 11.16 6.06 -14.92
CA TRP A 52 11.18 5.69 -13.52
C TRP A 52 12.60 5.72 -12.88
N GLY A 53 13.59 6.38 -13.49
CA GLY A 53 14.99 6.36 -13.10
C GLY A 53 15.82 7.63 -13.32
N SER A 54 15.31 8.76 -13.79
CA SER A 54 16.17 9.91 -14.16
C SER A 54 16.16 11.10 -13.19
N GLY A 55 15.53 11.02 -12.04
CA GLY A 55 15.61 12.03 -10.99
C GLY A 55 15.93 11.43 -9.64
N PRO A 56 16.30 12.20 -8.61
CA PRO A 56 16.35 11.69 -7.24
C PRO A 56 14.93 11.25 -6.86
N SER A 57 14.64 10.01 -7.20
CA SER A 57 13.36 9.39 -6.90
C SER A 57 13.21 9.37 -5.38
N LYS A 58 12.11 9.93 -4.87
CA LYS A 58 11.69 9.73 -3.49
C LYS A 58 11.19 8.31 -3.24
N ILE A 59 11.23 7.46 -4.25
CA ILE A 59 10.90 6.04 -4.15
C ILE A 59 12.13 5.36 -3.59
N VAL A 60 12.03 4.84 -2.39
CA VAL A 60 13.07 4.06 -1.74
C VAL A 60 13.46 2.90 -2.69
N GLY A 61 14.73 2.86 -3.12
CA GLY A 61 15.26 1.83 -4.02
C GLY A 61 15.37 2.18 -5.51
N ALA A 62 15.12 3.42 -5.95
CA ALA A 62 15.24 3.86 -7.35
C ALA A 62 16.53 4.68 -7.62
N ASN A 63 17.59 4.46 -6.89
CA ASN A 63 18.86 5.12 -7.12
C ASN A 63 19.66 4.41 -8.23
N ASP A 64 20.54 5.18 -8.88
CA ASP A 64 21.39 4.79 -9.99
C ASP A 64 22.04 3.40 -9.79
N PRO A 65 21.80 2.42 -10.71
CA PRO A 65 22.36 1.08 -10.62
C PRO A 65 23.89 1.07 -10.55
N GLU A 66 24.56 1.97 -11.25
CA GLU A 66 26.03 2.03 -11.23
C GLU A 66 26.59 2.56 -9.90
N ALA A 67 25.96 3.55 -9.32
CA ALA A 67 26.31 4.05 -7.99
C ALA A 67 26.06 2.98 -6.92
N SER A 68 24.95 2.25 -7.07
CA SER A 68 24.58 1.13 -6.19
C SER A 68 25.59 -0.01 -6.27
N ILE A 69 26.00 -0.41 -7.48
CA ILE A 69 27.03 -1.46 -7.70
C ILE A 69 28.38 -1.04 -7.08
N LYS A 70 28.79 0.21 -7.24
CA LYS A 70 30.02 0.74 -6.64
C LYS A 70 29.94 0.79 -5.10
N ALA A 71 28.78 1.11 -4.54
CA ALA A 71 28.58 1.14 -3.08
C ALA A 71 28.57 -0.28 -2.50
N VAL A 72 27.94 -1.26 -3.20
CA VAL A 72 28.01 -2.69 -2.84
C VAL A 72 29.44 -3.17 -2.83
N ALA A 73 30.18 -2.90 -3.91
CA ALA A 73 31.60 -3.26 -4.02
C ALA A 73 32.43 -2.68 -2.86
N LYS A 74 32.19 -1.43 -2.48
CA LYS A 74 32.89 -0.74 -1.39
C LYS A 74 32.46 -1.21 0.01
N GLY A 75 31.17 -1.51 0.21
CA GLY A 75 30.62 -1.95 1.50
C GLY A 75 31.01 -3.39 1.86
N ILE A 76 31.06 -4.30 0.85
CA ILE A 76 31.36 -5.71 1.06
C ILE A 76 32.90 -5.96 1.03
N ALA A 77 33.64 -5.16 0.26
CA ALA A 77 35.03 -5.46 0.00
C ALA A 77 36.00 -5.00 1.10
N GLY A 78 35.70 -4.02 1.94
CA GLY A 78 36.74 -3.42 2.77
C GLY A 78 38.06 -3.56 2.03
N ASP A 79 38.83 -2.90 1.62
CA ASP A 79 40.16 -2.93 0.95
C ASP A 79 40.64 -4.24 0.27
N ARG A 80 39.72 -5.14 -0.13
CA ARG A 80 40.04 -6.37 -0.89
C ARG A 80 39.68 -6.19 -2.36
N ASP A 81 40.60 -6.62 -3.24
CA ASP A 81 40.36 -6.78 -4.67
C ASP A 81 39.25 -7.84 -4.89
N LEU A 82 38.01 -7.40 -5.09
CA LEU A 82 36.90 -8.28 -5.39
C LEU A 82 37.09 -8.92 -6.77
N MET A 83 37.11 -10.23 -6.81
CA MET A 83 37.03 -10.99 -8.06
C MET A 83 35.68 -10.68 -8.75
N ALA A 84 35.67 -10.62 -10.09
CA ALA A 84 34.43 -10.33 -10.88
C ALA A 84 33.27 -11.28 -10.53
N GLY A 85 33.58 -12.49 -10.05
CA GLY A 85 32.61 -13.48 -9.55
C GLY A 85 31.88 -13.01 -8.30
N ASP A 86 32.56 -12.41 -7.34
CA ASP A 86 32.00 -11.97 -6.07
C ASP A 86 31.06 -10.77 -6.27
N VAL A 87 31.42 -9.84 -7.15
CA VAL A 87 30.57 -8.69 -7.51
C VAL A 87 29.27 -9.16 -8.17
N ARG A 88 29.36 -10.15 -9.07
CA ARG A 88 28.19 -10.73 -9.74
C ARG A 88 27.27 -11.44 -8.74
N SER A 89 27.82 -12.20 -7.82
CA SER A 89 27.04 -12.88 -6.78
C SER A 89 26.32 -11.86 -5.89
N ALA A 90 27.05 -10.86 -5.37
CA ALA A 90 26.48 -9.80 -4.54
C ALA A 90 25.36 -9.02 -5.25
N THR A 91 25.53 -8.75 -6.56
CA THR A 91 24.51 -8.08 -7.37
C THR A 91 23.26 -8.97 -7.53
N LEU A 92 23.43 -10.26 -7.75
CA LEU A 92 22.31 -11.21 -7.86
C LEU A 92 21.55 -11.30 -6.54
N ASP A 93 22.24 -11.34 -5.41
CA ASP A 93 21.58 -11.38 -4.09
C ASP A 93 20.79 -10.11 -3.81
N SER A 94 21.33 -8.95 -4.18
CA SER A 94 20.60 -7.67 -4.09
C SER A 94 19.33 -7.67 -4.93
N LEU A 95 19.41 -8.15 -6.17
CA LEU A 95 18.23 -8.26 -7.04
C LEU A 95 17.20 -9.25 -6.49
N ARG A 96 17.61 -10.42 -6.02
CA ARG A 96 16.74 -11.41 -5.38
C ARG A 96 16.04 -10.87 -4.15
N ALA A 97 16.78 -10.15 -3.27
CA ALA A 97 16.22 -9.52 -2.09
C ALA A 97 15.19 -8.45 -2.46
N ILE A 98 15.46 -7.60 -3.45
CA ILE A 98 14.50 -6.59 -3.92
C ILE A 98 13.24 -7.25 -4.50
N MET A 99 13.38 -8.34 -5.24
CA MET A 99 12.23 -9.10 -5.77
C MET A 99 11.38 -9.68 -4.64
N LEU A 100 12.00 -10.27 -3.62
CA LEU A 100 11.33 -10.80 -2.43
C LEU A 100 10.61 -9.68 -1.66
N ILE A 101 11.27 -8.54 -1.41
CA ILE A 101 10.66 -7.37 -0.78
C ILE A 101 9.42 -6.93 -1.57
N ARG A 102 9.53 -6.86 -2.90
CA ARG A 102 8.39 -6.52 -3.75
C ARG A 102 7.24 -7.52 -3.64
N ALA A 103 7.54 -8.81 -3.55
CA ALA A 103 6.52 -9.85 -3.37
C ALA A 103 5.76 -9.66 -2.04
N TYR A 104 6.45 -9.39 -0.95
CA TYR A 104 5.81 -9.09 0.33
C TYR A 104 4.93 -7.82 0.27
N ARG A 105 5.35 -6.78 -0.45
CA ARG A 105 4.53 -5.58 -0.66
C ARG A 105 3.25 -5.86 -1.43
N ILE A 106 3.26 -6.85 -2.32
CA ILE A 106 2.09 -7.22 -3.15
C ILE A 106 1.22 -8.26 -2.44
N ARG A 107 1.83 -9.28 -1.82
CA ARG A 107 1.14 -10.49 -1.34
C ARG A 107 1.28 -10.75 0.16
N GLY A 108 2.04 -9.92 0.90
CA GLY A 108 2.25 -10.14 2.34
C GLY A 108 0.97 -10.19 3.14
N HIS A 109 -0.08 -9.48 2.70
CA HIS A 109 -1.39 -9.52 3.32
C HIS A 109 -2.05 -10.92 3.32
N LEU A 110 -1.65 -11.82 2.41
CA LEU A 110 -2.15 -13.20 2.38
C LEU A 110 -1.68 -14.03 3.59
N LEU A 111 -0.55 -13.65 4.21
CA LEU A 111 -0.04 -14.25 5.44
C LEU A 111 -0.40 -13.42 6.69
N ALA A 112 -1.20 -12.37 6.55
CA ALA A 112 -1.61 -11.56 7.68
C ALA A 112 -2.62 -12.33 8.54
N LYS A 113 -2.42 -12.27 9.87
CA LYS A 113 -3.30 -12.90 10.86
C LYS A 113 -4.58 -12.08 11.02
N LEU A 114 -5.51 -12.27 10.09
CA LEU A 114 -6.77 -11.52 10.02
C LEU A 114 -7.92 -12.27 10.69
N ASP A 115 -7.77 -13.57 10.93
CA ASP A 115 -8.79 -14.39 11.59
C ASP A 115 -8.56 -14.39 13.10
N PRO A 116 -9.43 -13.75 13.91
CA PRO A 116 -9.29 -13.73 15.36
C PRO A 116 -9.58 -15.09 16.00
N LEU A 117 -10.18 -16.02 15.27
CA LEU A 117 -10.51 -17.37 15.76
C LEU A 117 -9.47 -18.42 15.33
N ASP A 118 -8.51 -18.03 14.50
CA ASP A 118 -7.42 -18.89 14.01
C ASP A 118 -7.94 -20.22 13.38
N LEU A 119 -9.03 -20.11 12.61
CA LEU A 119 -9.68 -21.23 11.93
C LEU A 119 -9.12 -21.47 10.53
N ALA A 120 -8.45 -20.47 9.94
CA ALA A 120 -7.85 -20.58 8.64
C ALA A 120 -6.49 -21.27 8.71
N GLU A 121 -6.24 -22.23 7.82
CA GLU A 121 -4.92 -22.81 7.65
C GLU A 121 -3.99 -21.80 6.96
N GLU A 122 -2.80 -21.58 7.52
CA GLU A 122 -1.79 -20.70 6.93
C GLU A 122 -1.12 -21.41 5.74
N GLU A 123 -1.51 -21.07 4.53
CA GLU A 123 -0.79 -21.49 3.33
C GLU A 123 0.23 -20.42 2.91
N ILE A 124 1.51 -20.80 2.93
CA ILE A 124 2.58 -19.90 2.48
C ILE A 124 2.53 -19.79 0.96
N HIS A 125 2.23 -18.60 0.45
CA HIS A 125 2.27 -18.37 -0.98
C HIS A 125 3.70 -18.53 -1.51
N PRO A 126 3.94 -19.28 -2.61
CA PRO A 126 5.30 -19.57 -3.10
C PRO A 126 6.17 -18.35 -3.35
N GLU A 127 5.59 -17.23 -3.76
CA GLU A 127 6.33 -15.96 -3.97
C GLU A 127 6.80 -15.31 -2.65
N LEU A 128 6.35 -15.77 -1.49
CA LEU A 128 6.81 -15.27 -0.19
C LEU A 128 7.88 -16.15 0.43
N ASP A 129 8.20 -17.26 -0.22
CA ASP A 129 9.28 -18.17 0.18
C ASP A 129 10.61 -17.70 -0.44
N PRO A 130 11.65 -17.40 0.38
CA PRO A 130 12.98 -17.04 -0.12
C PRO A 130 13.60 -18.08 -1.05
N ALA A 131 13.30 -19.35 -0.86
CA ALA A 131 13.79 -20.44 -1.69
C ALA A 131 13.38 -20.29 -3.17
N THR A 132 12.20 -19.71 -3.44
CA THR A 132 11.71 -19.42 -4.79
C THR A 132 12.63 -18.44 -5.54
N TYR A 133 13.34 -17.58 -4.81
CA TYR A 133 14.31 -16.63 -5.38
C TYR A 133 15.72 -17.18 -5.41
N GLY A 134 15.93 -18.44 -5.01
CA GLY A 134 17.21 -19.12 -5.01
C GLY A 134 18.10 -18.78 -3.81
N PHE A 135 17.50 -18.37 -2.69
CA PHE A 135 18.20 -18.31 -1.40
C PHE A 135 18.19 -19.70 -0.75
N SER A 136 19.32 -20.08 -0.17
CA SER A 136 19.50 -21.27 0.65
C SER A 136 19.64 -20.88 2.13
N GLU A 137 19.61 -21.85 3.03
CA GLU A 137 19.82 -21.61 4.47
C GLU A 137 21.18 -20.95 4.76
N ASP A 138 22.20 -21.25 3.99
CA ASP A 138 23.54 -20.66 4.14
C ASP A 138 23.59 -19.15 3.81
N ASP A 139 22.57 -18.63 3.11
CA ASP A 139 22.51 -17.25 2.68
C ASP A 139 21.85 -16.33 3.72
N PHE A 140 21.24 -16.89 4.77
CA PHE A 140 20.41 -16.15 5.70
C PHE A 140 21.17 -15.10 6.51
N ASP A 141 22.40 -15.40 6.90
CA ASP A 141 23.26 -14.50 7.70
C ASP A 141 24.19 -13.62 6.85
N ARG A 142 24.16 -13.80 5.52
CA ARG A 142 25.04 -13.02 4.63
C ARG A 142 24.51 -11.61 4.44
N PRO A 143 25.37 -10.57 4.57
CA PRO A 143 24.98 -9.19 4.35
C PRO A 143 24.65 -8.95 2.86
N ILE A 144 23.47 -8.40 2.61
CA ILE A 144 22.95 -8.07 1.28
C ILE A 144 22.74 -6.57 1.20
N PHE A 145 23.23 -5.95 0.15
CA PHE A 145 22.99 -4.53 -0.11
C PHE A 145 21.59 -4.31 -0.68
N ILE A 146 20.76 -3.51 0.01
CA ILE A 146 19.38 -3.22 -0.41
C ILE A 146 19.11 -1.72 -0.62
N ASN A 147 20.16 -0.90 -0.60
CA ASN A 147 20.12 0.53 -0.94
C ASN A 147 18.98 1.30 -0.26
N TYR A 148 18.89 1.23 1.06
CA TYR A 148 17.87 1.90 1.88
C TYR A 148 16.41 1.49 1.58
N VAL A 149 16.19 0.44 0.80
CA VAL A 149 14.89 -0.22 0.73
C VAL A 149 14.60 -0.79 2.12
N LEU A 150 13.43 -0.53 2.70
CA LEU A 150 13.10 -0.79 4.11
C LEU A 150 13.88 0.09 5.13
N GLY A 151 14.53 1.16 4.69
CA GLY A 151 15.33 2.04 5.55
C GLY A 151 16.72 1.50 5.94
N LEU A 152 17.13 0.33 5.41
CA LEU A 152 18.41 -0.32 5.68
C LEU A 152 19.31 -0.25 4.43
N GLU A 153 20.56 0.14 4.60
CA GLU A 153 21.53 0.14 3.50
C GLU A 153 21.99 -1.27 3.16
N ILE A 154 22.38 -2.00 4.19
CA ILE A 154 22.78 -3.41 4.12
C ILE A 154 22.00 -4.14 5.21
N ALA A 155 21.50 -5.33 4.90
CA ALA A 155 20.80 -6.18 5.84
C ALA A 155 20.99 -7.65 5.51
N THR A 156 20.90 -8.52 6.48
CA THR A 156 20.83 -9.96 6.27
C THR A 156 19.44 -10.36 5.80
N LEU A 157 19.32 -11.54 5.19
CA LEU A 157 18.02 -12.04 4.76
C LEU A 157 17.06 -12.23 5.96
N ILE A 158 17.59 -12.61 7.12
CA ILE A 158 16.80 -12.72 8.37
C ILE A 158 16.21 -11.36 8.75
N GLU A 159 17.02 -10.30 8.77
CA GLU A 159 16.56 -8.95 9.10
C GLU A 159 15.52 -8.44 8.11
N ILE A 160 15.74 -8.67 6.80
CA ILE A 160 14.78 -8.34 5.75
C ILE A 160 13.44 -9.04 5.99
N LEU A 161 13.45 -10.35 6.22
CA LEU A 161 12.25 -11.14 6.47
C LEU A 161 11.54 -10.72 7.76
N ASP A 162 12.28 -10.42 8.82
CA ASP A 162 11.70 -9.95 10.10
C ASP A 162 10.96 -8.62 9.91
N VAL A 163 11.57 -7.66 9.22
CA VAL A 163 10.92 -6.38 8.90
C VAL A 163 9.69 -6.59 8.02
N LEU A 164 9.79 -7.42 6.98
CA LEU A 164 8.69 -7.69 6.06
C LEU A 164 7.52 -8.39 6.75
N LYS A 165 7.79 -9.44 7.54
CA LYS A 165 6.76 -10.17 8.28
C LYS A 165 6.07 -9.28 9.31
N LYS A 166 6.83 -8.46 10.05
CA LYS A 166 6.27 -7.49 11.01
C LYS A 166 5.38 -6.46 10.33
N THR A 167 5.78 -5.99 9.15
CA THR A 167 5.08 -4.91 8.44
C THR A 167 3.84 -5.42 7.69
N TYR A 168 3.96 -6.55 6.98
CA TYR A 168 2.95 -6.98 6.02
C TYR A 168 2.17 -8.24 6.42
N CYS A 169 2.69 -9.04 7.38
CA CYS A 169 2.09 -10.31 7.78
C CYS A 169 1.60 -10.29 9.24
N SER A 170 1.43 -9.12 9.84
CA SER A 170 0.92 -8.99 11.22
C SER A 170 -0.61 -9.10 11.26
N THR A 171 -1.27 -8.36 12.13
CA THR A 171 -2.73 -8.35 12.31
C THR A 171 -3.46 -7.37 11.38
N ILE A 172 -2.73 -6.71 10.48
CA ILE A 172 -3.27 -5.75 9.50
C ILE A 172 -2.78 -6.16 8.12
N GLY A 173 -3.69 -6.52 7.22
CA GLY A 173 -3.41 -6.72 5.80
C GLY A 173 -3.47 -5.40 5.04
N VAL A 174 -2.49 -5.14 4.17
CA VAL A 174 -2.40 -3.90 3.40
C VAL A 174 -2.24 -4.21 1.92
N GLU A 175 -3.10 -3.59 1.11
CA GLU A 175 -3.07 -3.69 -0.35
C GLU A 175 -3.04 -2.30 -0.96
N PHE A 176 -1.88 -1.85 -1.45
CA PHE A 176 -1.72 -0.51 -2.05
C PHE A 176 -0.92 -0.52 -3.36
N MET A 177 -0.36 -1.65 -3.75
CA MET A 177 0.50 -1.73 -4.94
C MET A 177 -0.26 -1.52 -6.25
N HIS A 178 -1.60 -1.61 -6.24
CA HIS A 178 -2.48 -1.31 -7.37
C HIS A 178 -2.63 0.19 -7.65
N ILE A 179 -2.22 1.07 -6.73
CA ILE A 179 -2.29 2.52 -6.91
C ILE A 179 -1.38 2.93 -8.06
N GLN A 180 -1.92 3.61 -9.05
CA GLN A 180 -1.18 4.00 -10.25
C GLN A 180 -0.24 5.19 -10.01
N ASP A 181 -0.64 6.15 -9.17
CA ASP A 181 0.20 7.31 -8.84
C ASP A 181 1.41 6.88 -7.99
N PRO A 182 2.65 7.02 -8.50
CA PRO A 182 3.85 6.63 -7.79
C PRO A 182 4.07 7.39 -6.48
N ASN A 183 3.70 8.68 -6.44
CA ASN A 183 3.90 9.51 -5.25
C ASN A 183 2.96 9.09 -4.12
N GLN A 184 1.69 8.80 -4.43
CA GLN A 184 0.74 8.28 -3.45
C GLN A 184 1.18 6.92 -2.91
N LYS A 185 1.62 6.02 -3.80
CA LYS A 185 2.12 4.71 -3.44
C LYS A 185 3.35 4.80 -2.55
N ALA A 186 4.34 5.61 -2.91
CA ALA A 186 5.54 5.84 -2.10
C ALA A 186 5.20 6.44 -0.74
N TRP A 187 4.28 7.40 -0.69
CA TRP A 187 3.82 8.02 0.54
C TRP A 187 3.20 7.02 1.53
N ILE A 188 2.38 6.08 1.03
CA ILE A 188 1.79 5.02 1.86
C ILE A 188 2.87 4.06 2.33
N GLN A 189 3.73 3.61 1.41
CA GLN A 189 4.81 2.67 1.68
C GLN A 189 5.76 3.17 2.77
N GLU A 190 6.27 4.40 2.64
CA GLU A 190 7.15 5.02 3.63
C GLU A 190 6.53 5.03 5.04
N ARG A 191 5.22 5.34 5.13
CA ARG A 191 4.53 5.41 6.42
C ARG A 191 4.31 4.04 7.06
N ILE A 192 3.98 3.06 6.25
CA ILE A 192 3.75 1.69 6.73
C ILE A 192 5.07 1.08 7.17
N GLU A 193 6.11 1.19 6.35
CA GLU A 193 7.42 0.58 6.61
C GLU A 193 8.16 1.26 7.77
N ALA A 194 8.04 2.58 7.92
CA ALA A 194 8.72 3.32 9.00
C ALA A 194 8.31 2.88 10.41
N ILE A 195 7.08 2.40 10.59
CA ILE A 195 6.54 1.97 11.90
C ILE A 195 6.25 0.47 11.97
N GLY A 196 6.66 -0.30 10.93
CA GLY A 196 6.33 -1.72 10.83
C GLY A 196 4.82 -1.98 10.86
N ASN A 197 4.02 -1.07 10.25
CA ASN A 197 2.56 -1.11 10.23
C ASN A 197 1.91 -1.27 11.61
N LYS A 198 2.58 -0.80 12.67
CA LYS A 198 2.11 -0.90 14.05
C LYS A 198 2.03 0.48 14.68
N THR A 199 0.89 0.77 15.30
CA THR A 199 0.68 2.00 16.06
C THR A 199 0.67 1.71 17.54
N ASP A 200 1.57 2.32 18.29
CA ASP A 200 1.55 2.25 19.75
C ASP A 200 0.60 3.31 20.32
N PHE A 201 -0.49 2.86 20.89
CA PHE A 201 -1.44 3.74 21.55
C PHE A 201 -1.01 4.01 23.00
N THR A 202 -1.09 5.27 23.42
CA THR A 202 -0.98 5.64 24.83
C THR A 202 -2.13 5.02 25.63
N ASN A 203 -1.97 4.85 26.94
CA ASN A 203 -3.04 4.34 27.80
C ASN A 203 -4.32 5.18 27.67
N ARG A 204 -4.22 6.51 27.55
CA ARG A 204 -5.35 7.39 27.31
C ARG A 204 -6.03 7.10 25.96
N GLY A 205 -5.24 6.82 24.92
CA GLY A 205 -5.75 6.43 23.60
C GLY A 205 -6.50 5.10 23.64
N LYS A 206 -5.94 4.11 24.36
CA LYS A 206 -6.61 2.80 24.55
C LYS A 206 -7.94 2.94 25.31
N ILE A 207 -7.99 3.75 26.35
CA ILE A 207 -9.22 4.03 27.10
C ILE A 207 -10.26 4.68 26.19
N ALA A 208 -9.89 5.70 25.43
CA ALA A 208 -10.80 6.36 24.50
C ALA A 208 -11.37 5.42 23.42
N ILE A 209 -10.56 4.52 22.89
CA ILE A 209 -11.03 3.47 21.96
C ILE A 209 -12.01 2.56 22.67
N TYR A 210 -11.68 2.09 23.87
CA TYR A 210 -12.53 1.19 24.64
C TYR A 210 -13.88 1.83 25.00
N GLU A 211 -13.90 3.09 25.41
CA GLU A 211 -15.13 3.84 25.68
C GLU A 211 -16.06 3.88 24.45
N LYS A 212 -15.48 4.08 23.27
CA LYS A 212 -16.25 4.10 22.01
C LYS A 212 -16.76 2.71 21.60
N LEU A 213 -15.99 1.66 21.85
CA LEU A 213 -16.45 0.28 21.65
C LEU A 213 -17.62 -0.06 22.57
N VAL A 214 -17.51 0.28 23.86
CA VAL A 214 -18.58 0.05 24.85
C VAL A 214 -19.83 0.88 24.49
N ALA A 215 -19.67 2.12 24.04
CA ALA A 215 -20.79 2.93 23.59
C ALA A 215 -21.48 2.35 22.36
N ALA A 216 -20.71 1.85 21.39
CA ALA A 216 -21.23 1.22 20.17
C ALA A 216 -22.03 -0.04 20.48
N GLU A 217 -21.46 -0.95 21.27
CA GLU A 217 -22.13 -2.20 21.68
C GLU A 217 -23.35 -1.91 22.56
N GLY A 218 -23.19 -1.03 23.54
CA GLY A 218 -24.29 -0.64 24.45
C GLY A 218 -25.48 -0.04 23.72
N PHE A 219 -25.24 0.75 22.67
CA PHE A 219 -26.29 1.27 21.80
C PHE A 219 -27.02 0.16 21.04
N GLU A 220 -26.31 -0.79 20.46
CA GLU A 220 -26.91 -1.95 19.78
C GLU A 220 -27.78 -2.80 20.75
N GLN A 221 -27.27 -3.06 21.94
CA GLN A 221 -28.00 -3.80 22.97
C GLN A 221 -29.24 -3.03 23.46
N PHE A 222 -29.13 -1.70 23.61
CA PHE A 222 -30.28 -0.86 23.95
C PHE A 222 -31.37 -0.94 22.87
N LEU A 223 -30.99 -0.80 21.59
CA LEU A 223 -31.94 -0.91 20.48
C LEU A 223 -32.55 -2.32 20.42
N HIS A 224 -31.79 -3.36 20.74
CA HIS A 224 -32.26 -4.75 20.79
C HIS A 224 -33.38 -4.94 21.81
N LYS A 225 -33.19 -4.37 22.98
CA LYS A 225 -34.17 -4.48 24.09
C LYS A 225 -35.39 -3.58 23.88
N LYS A 226 -35.18 -2.39 23.33
CA LYS A 226 -36.24 -1.37 23.20
C LYS A 226 -37.13 -1.58 21.98
N TYR A 227 -36.56 -2.00 20.85
CA TYR A 227 -37.25 -2.11 19.57
C TYR A 227 -37.22 -3.56 19.04
N VAL A 228 -37.90 -4.42 19.79
CA VAL A 228 -38.01 -5.85 19.43
C VAL A 228 -38.76 -6.00 18.11
N GLY A 229 -38.22 -6.84 17.21
CA GLY A 229 -38.85 -7.14 15.92
C GLY A 229 -38.64 -6.10 14.80
N THR A 230 -37.96 -4.98 15.07
CA THR A 230 -37.61 -3.99 14.03
C THR A 230 -36.27 -4.32 13.37
N LYS A 231 -36.10 -3.86 12.11
CA LYS A 231 -34.81 -3.95 11.42
C LYS A 231 -33.86 -2.88 11.98
N ARG A 232 -32.85 -3.29 12.71
CA ARG A 232 -31.91 -2.37 13.38
C ARG A 232 -30.63 -2.12 12.61
N PHE A 233 -30.28 -3.04 11.68
CA PHE A 233 -29.07 -2.95 10.87
C PHE A 233 -27.79 -2.66 11.70
N GLY A 234 -27.60 -3.47 12.75
CA GLY A 234 -26.50 -3.31 13.70
C GLY A 234 -25.12 -3.51 13.09
N LEU A 235 -24.09 -3.16 13.85
CA LEU A 235 -22.69 -3.38 13.48
C LEU A 235 -22.24 -4.81 13.73
N ASP A 236 -22.77 -5.47 14.74
CA ASP A 236 -22.53 -6.84 15.17
C ASP A 236 -21.17 -7.42 14.72
N GLY A 237 -20.13 -7.28 15.56
CA GLY A 237 -18.74 -7.66 15.27
C GLY A 237 -17.91 -6.60 14.51
N GLY A 238 -18.52 -5.49 14.09
CA GLY A 238 -17.85 -4.38 13.41
C GLY A 238 -17.77 -3.09 14.24
N GLU A 239 -17.90 -3.17 15.57
CA GLU A 239 -17.96 -2.01 16.48
C GLU A 239 -16.70 -1.14 16.41
N ALA A 240 -15.56 -1.72 16.02
CA ALA A 240 -14.32 -0.98 15.77
C ALA A 240 -14.43 0.11 14.68
N LEU A 241 -15.48 0.05 13.84
CA LEU A 241 -15.80 1.10 12.86
C LEU A 241 -16.03 2.47 13.55
N ILE A 242 -16.66 2.48 14.73
CA ILE A 242 -17.01 3.73 15.44
C ILE A 242 -15.74 4.49 15.86
N PRO A 243 -14.81 3.94 16.65
CA PRO A 243 -13.57 4.64 16.97
C PRO A 243 -12.69 4.88 15.73
N GLY A 244 -12.76 4.02 14.72
CA GLY A 244 -12.03 4.18 13.47
C GLY A 244 -12.48 5.44 12.71
N ILE A 245 -13.77 5.62 12.46
CA ILE A 245 -14.31 6.82 11.79
C ILE A 245 -13.99 8.08 12.61
N GLU A 246 -14.18 8.04 13.92
CA GLU A 246 -13.86 9.18 14.78
C GLU A 246 -12.40 9.60 14.66
N GLN A 247 -11.49 8.64 14.65
CA GLN A 247 -10.07 8.92 14.47
C GLN A 247 -9.75 9.49 13.08
N ILE A 248 -10.39 8.99 12.03
CA ILE A 248 -10.27 9.54 10.67
C ILE A 248 -10.72 10.99 10.62
N LEU A 249 -11.89 11.30 11.17
CA LEU A 249 -12.44 12.66 11.21
C LEU A 249 -11.53 13.61 12.01
N LYS A 250 -11.10 13.19 13.20
CA LYS A 250 -10.22 13.96 14.06
C LYS A 250 -8.87 14.23 13.42
N ARG A 251 -8.26 13.20 12.88
CA ARG A 251 -6.95 13.32 12.21
C ARG A 251 -7.04 14.10 10.90
N GLY A 252 -8.09 13.84 10.13
CA GLY A 252 -8.37 14.58 8.90
C GLY A 252 -8.51 16.08 9.16
N GLY A 253 -9.31 16.48 10.16
CA GLY A 253 -9.45 17.88 10.57
C GLY A 253 -8.13 18.53 11.00
N GLN A 254 -7.28 17.82 11.75
CA GLN A 254 -5.92 18.28 12.09
C GLN A 254 -5.03 18.50 10.87
N LEU A 255 -5.22 17.72 9.81
CA LEU A 255 -4.49 17.81 8.55
C LEU A 255 -5.11 18.76 7.53
N GLY A 256 -6.16 19.49 7.92
CA GLY A 256 -6.78 20.52 7.09
C GLY A 256 -7.96 20.05 6.22
N VAL A 257 -8.46 18.83 6.41
CA VAL A 257 -9.72 18.38 5.79
C VAL A 257 -10.88 19.21 6.37
N LYS A 258 -11.64 19.85 5.50
CA LYS A 258 -12.75 20.74 5.89
C LYS A 258 -14.11 20.04 5.82
N GLU A 259 -14.28 19.12 4.90
CA GLU A 259 -15.52 18.41 4.66
C GLU A 259 -15.28 16.93 4.51
N VAL A 260 -16.16 16.12 5.10
CA VAL A 260 -16.17 14.66 4.95
C VAL A 260 -17.59 14.22 4.60
N VAL A 261 -17.72 13.47 3.51
CA VAL A 261 -18.99 12.89 3.08
C VAL A 261 -18.99 11.40 3.43
N ILE A 262 -19.93 10.97 4.25
CA ILE A 262 -20.06 9.59 4.70
C ILE A 262 -21.24 8.93 3.96
N GLY A 263 -20.93 7.96 3.10
CA GLY A 263 -21.92 7.11 2.44
C GLY A 263 -22.13 5.82 3.25
N MET A 264 -23.36 5.55 3.64
CA MET A 264 -23.71 4.35 4.41
C MET A 264 -24.90 3.63 3.77
N PRO A 265 -24.80 2.34 3.41
CA PRO A 265 -25.97 1.60 2.92
C PRO A 265 -26.96 1.37 4.07
N HIS A 266 -26.75 0.40 4.91
CA HIS A 266 -27.66 0.10 6.04
C HIS A 266 -26.91 -0.39 7.30
N ARG A 267 -25.87 -1.24 7.15
CA ARG A 267 -25.15 -1.81 8.30
C ARG A 267 -24.52 -0.73 9.16
N GLY A 268 -24.87 -0.72 10.46
CA GLY A 268 -24.35 0.21 11.44
C GLY A 268 -24.77 1.66 11.27
N ARG A 269 -25.67 1.98 10.34
CA ARG A 269 -26.07 3.38 10.06
C ARG A 269 -26.58 4.10 11.29
N LEU A 270 -27.41 3.47 12.10
CA LEU A 270 -27.96 4.10 13.32
C LEU A 270 -26.88 4.36 14.36
N ASN A 271 -25.94 3.43 14.48
CA ASN A 271 -24.82 3.53 15.41
C ASN A 271 -23.87 4.67 15.02
N VAL A 272 -23.50 4.78 13.73
CA VAL A 272 -22.68 5.90 13.22
C VAL A 272 -23.39 7.24 13.44
N LEU A 273 -24.69 7.33 13.14
CA LEU A 273 -25.45 8.55 13.36
C LEU A 273 -25.50 8.98 14.83
N ASN A 274 -25.59 8.01 15.77
CA ASN A 274 -25.62 8.29 17.19
C ASN A 274 -24.23 8.58 17.76
N ASN A 275 -23.28 7.65 17.58
CA ASN A 275 -21.99 7.66 18.29
C ASN A 275 -20.88 8.46 17.58
N VAL A 276 -21.03 8.74 16.28
CA VAL A 276 -20.06 9.54 15.51
C VAL A 276 -20.61 10.94 15.21
N MET A 277 -21.88 11.04 14.77
CA MET A 277 -22.49 12.30 14.39
C MET A 277 -23.27 12.97 15.52
N ASP A 278 -23.30 12.34 16.68
CA ASP A 278 -23.97 12.84 17.91
C ASP A 278 -25.46 13.20 17.69
N LYS A 279 -26.11 12.46 16.79
CA LYS A 279 -27.52 12.67 16.46
C LYS A 279 -28.40 11.95 17.47
N PRO A 280 -29.29 12.66 18.19
CA PRO A 280 -30.15 12.04 19.20
C PRO A 280 -31.00 10.90 18.65
N CYS A 281 -31.04 9.76 19.33
CA CYS A 281 -31.77 8.57 18.91
C CYS A 281 -33.28 8.79 18.72
N LEU A 282 -33.87 9.73 19.45
CA LEU A 282 -35.27 10.12 19.30
C LEU A 282 -35.65 10.64 17.91
N LEU A 283 -34.67 11.17 17.16
CA LEU A 283 -34.87 11.62 15.78
C LEU A 283 -35.00 10.46 14.77
N TYR A 284 -34.62 9.25 15.15
CA TYR A 284 -34.77 8.07 14.29
C TYR A 284 -36.16 7.44 14.40
N THR A 285 -36.85 7.70 15.52
CA THR A 285 -38.19 7.20 15.74
C THR A 285 -39.27 8.12 15.17
N SER A 286 -38.90 9.36 14.80
CA SER A 286 -39.80 10.24 14.07
C SER A 286 -39.87 9.77 12.62
N PRO A 287 -41.05 9.39 12.12
CA PRO A 287 -41.17 8.98 10.72
C PRO A 287 -40.74 10.13 9.81
N SER A 288 -39.79 9.84 8.93
CA SER A 288 -39.42 10.77 7.86
C SER A 288 -40.66 11.12 7.06
N PRO A 289 -40.82 12.34 6.56
CA PRO A 289 -41.90 12.68 5.65
C PRO A 289 -41.99 11.72 4.44
N ARG A 290 -40.83 11.14 4.04
CA ARG A 290 -40.71 10.16 2.97
C ARG A 290 -41.24 8.78 3.40
N ASP A 291 -41.03 8.36 4.65
CA ASP A 291 -41.55 7.10 5.19
C ASP A 291 -43.06 7.20 5.46
N ARG A 292 -43.56 8.37 5.80
CA ARG A 292 -44.97 8.66 5.93
C ARG A 292 -45.75 8.48 4.62
N GLN A 293 -45.13 8.78 3.49
CA GLN A 293 -45.75 8.55 2.17
C GLN A 293 -45.84 7.06 1.82
N LYS A 294 -44.88 6.23 2.26
CA LYS A 294 -44.91 4.78 2.05
C LYS A 294 -45.90 4.05 2.96
N SER A 295 -46.13 4.56 4.15
CA SER A 295 -47.10 3.99 5.11
C SER A 295 -48.55 4.32 4.77
N ARG A 296 -48.80 5.18 3.77
CA ARG A 296 -50.12 5.54 3.28
C ARG A 296 -50.59 4.76 2.04
N MET A 297 -49.94 3.66 1.70
CA MET A 297 -50.57 2.72 0.78
C MET A 297 -51.79 2.11 1.50
N PRO A 298 -52.99 2.33 1.04
CA PRO A 298 -54.15 1.67 1.63
C PRO A 298 -53.95 0.17 1.45
N SER A 299 -54.06 -0.56 2.54
CA SER A 299 -54.32 -1.98 2.50
C SER A 299 -55.72 -2.14 1.86
N SER A 300 -55.77 -2.06 0.57
CA SER A 300 -56.98 -2.36 -0.16
C SER A 300 -56.94 -3.82 -0.58
N ALA A 301 -57.78 -4.51 0.13
CA ALA A 301 -58.59 -5.67 -0.24
C ALA A 301 -57.84 -6.90 -0.77
#